data_78c93460728c1a44ce880073530e900b
#
_entry.id   78c93460728c1a44ce880073530e900b
#
_cell.length_a   1.000
_cell.length_b   1.000
_cell.length_c   1.000
_cell.angle_alpha   90.00
_cell.angle_beta   90.00
_cell.angle_gamma   90.00
#
_symmetry.space_group_name_H-M   'P 1'
#
loop_
_entity.id
_entity.type
_entity.pdbx_description
1 polymer ?
#
loop_
_entity_poly.entity_id
_entity_poly.type
_entity_poly.pdbx_seq_one_letter_code
_entity_poly.pdbx_strand_id
1 'polypeptide(L)'
;MGPVATAPVAAPSASVRTTVLAGVGLAIGLVVLAAMAFPGHPEWFVKFGGQGHYTPYAQQVLGEDLLVPLDDGHDGQGYWLQARDPALLNGSREATIFDRPAYRAQRMLYPTLAAPFRLAGEQGGLWGLVAVNVAAIGLGTFFAA
;
A
#
# COMPACT_ATOMS: atom_id res chain seq x y z
N MET A 1 22.60 23.11 35.07
CA MET A 1 21.62 22.76 34.04
C MET A 1 20.51 21.98 34.75
N GLY A 2 19.35 22.62 34.93
CA GLY A 2 18.18 21.96 35.57
C GLY A 2 17.46 21.06 34.59
N PRO A 3 16.76 20.00 35.06
CA PRO A 3 15.99 19.14 34.18
C PRO A 3 14.87 19.94 33.48
N VAL A 4 14.79 19.83 32.16
CA VAL A 4 13.68 20.37 31.36
C VAL A 4 12.45 19.53 31.69
N ALA A 5 11.50 20.11 32.40
CA ALA A 5 10.22 19.47 32.64
C ALA A 5 9.46 19.34 31.31
N THR A 6 9.33 18.13 30.79
CA THR A 6 8.47 17.82 29.65
C THR A 6 7.02 17.92 30.09
N ALA A 7 6.29 18.89 29.53
CA ALA A 7 4.84 18.98 29.75
C ALA A 7 4.16 17.70 29.22
N PRO A 8 3.16 17.16 29.93
CA PRO A 8 2.44 15.99 29.46
C PRO A 8 1.70 16.34 28.15
N VAL A 9 1.82 15.47 27.15
CA VAL A 9 1.07 15.60 25.88
C VAL A 9 -0.41 15.47 26.21
N ALA A 10 -1.19 16.50 25.90
CA ALA A 10 -2.63 16.50 26.13
C ALA A 10 -3.31 15.37 25.33
N ALA A 11 -4.24 14.66 25.96
CA ALA A 11 -5.02 13.65 25.23
C ALA A 11 -5.90 14.33 24.16
N PRO A 12 -6.07 13.72 22.97
CA PRO A 12 -6.88 14.30 21.91
C PRO A 12 -8.33 14.51 22.37
N SER A 13 -8.95 15.60 21.90
CA SER A 13 -10.34 15.94 22.23
C SER A 13 -11.32 14.86 21.71
N ALA A 14 -12.52 14.81 22.28
CA ALA A 14 -13.56 13.86 21.83
C ALA A 14 -13.91 14.05 20.35
N SER A 15 -13.92 15.29 19.85
CA SER A 15 -14.18 15.60 18.42
C SER A 15 -13.10 15.00 17.52
N VAL A 16 -11.83 15.15 17.85
CA VAL A 16 -10.71 14.56 17.08
C VAL A 16 -10.85 13.04 17.02
N ARG A 17 -11.11 12.40 18.14
CA ARG A 17 -11.31 10.93 18.17
C ARG A 17 -12.46 10.49 17.27
N THR A 18 -13.58 11.20 17.30
CA THR A 18 -14.74 10.89 16.46
C THR A 18 -14.41 11.03 14.98
N THR A 19 -13.72 12.10 14.59
CA THR A 19 -13.30 12.34 13.20
C THR A 19 -12.36 11.25 12.70
N VAL A 20 -11.37 10.85 13.49
CA VAL A 20 -10.44 9.76 13.15
C VAL A 20 -11.19 8.43 12.99
N LEU A 21 -12.07 8.09 13.93
CA LEU A 21 -12.85 6.85 13.86
C LEU A 21 -13.77 6.82 12.63
N ALA A 22 -14.40 7.95 12.30
CA ALA A 22 -15.24 8.07 11.12
C ALA A 22 -14.40 7.90 9.82
N GLY A 23 -13.24 8.54 9.73
CA GLY A 23 -12.34 8.42 8.57
C GLY A 23 -11.82 7.00 8.38
N VAL A 24 -11.35 6.36 9.44
CA VAL A 24 -10.90 4.97 9.41
C VAL A 24 -12.05 4.02 9.10
N GLY A 25 -13.22 4.22 9.71
CA GLY A 25 -14.41 3.42 9.46
C GLY A 25 -14.86 3.48 8.00
N LEU A 26 -14.85 4.68 7.39
CA LEU A 26 -15.14 4.86 5.99
C LEU A 26 -14.12 4.12 5.10
N ALA A 27 -12.82 4.27 5.38
CA ALA A 27 -11.77 3.61 4.62
C ALA A 27 -11.90 2.07 4.70
N ILE A 28 -12.13 1.52 5.88
CA ILE A 28 -12.37 0.07 6.06
C ILE A 28 -13.63 -0.35 5.31
N GLY A 29 -14.72 0.43 5.39
CA GLY A 29 -15.97 0.14 4.68
C GLY A 29 -15.78 0.06 3.17
N LEU A 30 -15.02 0.98 2.59
CA LEU A 30 -14.69 0.96 1.15
C LEU A 30 -13.83 -0.24 0.77
N VAL A 31 -12.85 -0.63 1.61
CA VAL A 31 -12.05 -1.84 1.39
C VAL A 31 -12.91 -3.09 1.44
N VAL A 32 -13.82 -3.19 2.41
CA VAL A 32 -14.75 -4.33 2.52
C VAL A 32 -15.67 -4.41 1.31
N LEU A 33 -16.26 -3.29 0.87
CA LEU A 33 -17.10 -3.26 -0.33
C LEU A 33 -16.34 -3.70 -1.58
N ALA A 34 -15.12 -3.23 -1.78
CA ALA A 34 -14.29 -3.64 -2.90
C ALA A 34 -13.91 -5.13 -2.83
N ALA A 35 -13.58 -5.64 -1.65
CA ALA A 35 -13.29 -7.06 -1.45
C ALA A 35 -14.52 -7.95 -1.69
N MET A 36 -15.72 -7.46 -1.39
CA MET A 36 -16.98 -8.16 -1.70
C MET A 36 -17.31 -8.12 -3.19
N ALA A 37 -16.97 -7.04 -3.89
CA ALA A 37 -17.16 -6.91 -5.34
C ALA A 37 -16.21 -7.81 -6.14
N PHE A 38 -15.01 -8.08 -5.61
CA PHE A 38 -13.97 -8.88 -6.25
C PHE A 38 -13.43 -9.94 -5.28
N PRO A 39 -14.26 -10.94 -4.91
CA PRO A 39 -13.87 -11.95 -3.91
C PRO A 39 -12.71 -12.80 -4.44
N GLY A 40 -11.67 -12.92 -3.61
CA GLY A 40 -10.46 -13.68 -3.97
C GLY A 40 -9.43 -12.92 -4.82
N HIS A 41 -9.70 -11.66 -5.17
CA HIS A 41 -8.86 -10.85 -6.06
C HIS A 41 -8.33 -9.57 -5.37
N PRO A 42 -7.44 -9.67 -4.35
CA PRO A 42 -6.87 -8.49 -3.69
C PRO A 42 -6.01 -7.64 -4.64
N GLU A 43 -5.53 -8.20 -5.73
CA GLU A 43 -4.80 -7.49 -6.78
C GLU A 43 -5.62 -6.38 -7.45
N TRP A 44 -6.94 -6.39 -7.32
CA TRP A 44 -7.80 -5.31 -7.79
C TRP A 44 -7.46 -3.96 -7.16
N PHE A 45 -7.03 -3.94 -5.89
CA PHE A 45 -6.59 -2.71 -5.23
C PHE A 45 -5.31 -2.12 -5.83
N VAL A 46 -4.53 -2.94 -6.51
CA VAL A 46 -3.27 -2.56 -7.18
C VAL A 46 -3.51 -2.23 -8.64
N LYS A 47 -4.51 -2.91 -9.24
CA LYS A 47 -4.95 -2.79 -10.64
C LYS A 47 -3.81 -3.02 -11.64
N PHE A 48 -3.44 -4.28 -11.81
CA PHE A 48 -2.58 -4.68 -12.93
C PHE A 48 -3.33 -4.51 -14.25
N GLY A 49 -2.69 -3.95 -15.26
CA GLY A 49 -3.30 -3.81 -16.59
C GLY A 49 -2.88 -4.95 -17.52
N GLY A 50 -3.79 -5.42 -18.36
CA GLY A 50 -3.50 -6.48 -19.32
C GLY A 50 -2.40 -6.13 -20.32
N GLN A 51 -2.20 -4.84 -20.59
CA GLN A 51 -1.08 -4.31 -21.40
C GLN A 51 0.06 -3.75 -20.54
N GLY A 52 -0.07 -3.87 -19.20
CA GLY A 52 0.90 -3.34 -18.26
C GLY A 52 2.25 -4.07 -18.31
N HIS A 53 3.32 -3.30 -18.21
CA HIS A 53 4.71 -3.81 -18.25
C HIS A 53 5.01 -4.82 -17.14
N TYR A 54 4.34 -4.72 -15.99
CA TYR A 54 4.55 -5.57 -14.82
C TYR A 54 3.69 -6.84 -14.78
N THR A 55 2.67 -6.91 -15.62
CA THR A 55 1.65 -7.97 -15.58
C THR A 55 2.23 -9.37 -15.83
N PRO A 56 3.15 -9.60 -16.77
CA PRO A 56 3.72 -10.94 -16.96
C PRO A 56 4.46 -11.45 -15.72
N TYR A 57 5.13 -10.56 -14.99
CA TYR A 57 5.77 -10.91 -13.73
C TYR A 57 4.75 -11.15 -12.62
N ALA A 58 3.71 -10.31 -12.54
CA ALA A 58 2.66 -10.46 -11.55
C ALA A 58 1.91 -11.79 -11.71
N GLN A 59 1.59 -12.20 -12.94
CA GLN A 59 0.97 -13.50 -13.23
C GLN A 59 1.86 -14.67 -12.80
N GLN A 60 3.16 -14.57 -13.01
CA GLN A 60 4.10 -15.61 -12.58
C GLN A 60 4.16 -15.77 -11.05
N VAL A 61 3.97 -14.69 -10.30
CA VAL A 61 4.11 -14.64 -8.84
C VAL A 61 2.78 -14.88 -8.13
N LEU A 62 1.70 -14.26 -8.60
CA LEU A 62 0.39 -14.27 -7.98
C LEU A 62 -0.53 -15.35 -8.55
N GLY A 63 -0.22 -15.86 -9.74
CA GLY A 63 -1.00 -16.85 -10.47
C GLY A 63 -1.58 -16.31 -11.78
N GLU A 64 -1.92 -17.23 -12.69
CA GLU A 64 -2.49 -16.88 -13.99
C GLU A 64 -3.93 -16.35 -13.90
N ASP A 65 -4.62 -16.63 -12.81
CA ASP A 65 -5.99 -16.15 -12.54
C ASP A 65 -6.06 -14.67 -12.15
N LEU A 66 -4.94 -13.95 -12.27
CA LEU A 66 -4.85 -12.53 -11.97
C LEU A 66 -5.90 -11.74 -12.76
N LEU A 67 -6.73 -10.96 -12.06
CA LEU A 67 -7.73 -10.11 -12.69
C LEU A 67 -7.05 -8.91 -13.36
N VAL A 68 -6.95 -8.93 -14.68
CA VAL A 68 -6.28 -7.90 -15.48
C VAL A 68 -7.26 -7.26 -16.47
N PRO A 69 -7.70 -6.01 -16.24
CA PRO A 69 -8.48 -5.26 -17.21
C PRO A 69 -7.63 -4.92 -18.46
N LEU A 70 -8.32 -4.65 -19.58
CA LEU A 70 -7.70 -4.33 -20.88
C LEU A 70 -7.18 -2.88 -20.92
N ASP A 71 -6.33 -2.51 -19.98
CA ASP A 71 -5.67 -1.19 -19.92
C ASP A 71 -4.22 -1.34 -19.44
N ASP A 72 -3.51 -0.24 -19.28
CA ASP A 72 -2.12 -0.22 -18.79
C ASP A 72 -2.00 -0.43 -17.27
N GLY A 73 -3.13 -0.46 -16.55
CA GLY A 73 -3.18 -0.51 -15.11
C GLY A 73 -2.86 0.82 -14.43
N HIS A 74 -2.52 0.78 -13.15
CA HIS A 74 -2.24 1.96 -12.34
C HIS A 74 -0.87 1.89 -11.65
N ASP A 75 -0.43 2.99 -11.06
CA ASP A 75 0.83 3.09 -10.30
C ASP A 75 0.94 2.07 -9.16
N GLY A 76 -0.18 1.55 -8.67
CA GLY A 76 -0.23 0.50 -7.66
C GLY A 76 0.60 -0.73 -8.00
N GLN A 77 0.62 -1.14 -9.27
CA GLN A 77 1.45 -2.26 -9.74
C GLN A 77 2.96 -2.00 -9.55
N GLY A 78 3.41 -0.76 -9.75
CA GLY A 78 4.78 -0.35 -9.46
C GLY A 78 5.08 -0.36 -7.96
N TYR A 79 4.16 0.07 -7.10
CA TYR A 79 4.33 0.00 -5.65
C TYR A 79 4.35 -1.44 -5.13
N TRP A 80 3.52 -2.32 -5.69
CA TRP A 80 3.57 -3.74 -5.36
C TRP A 80 4.94 -4.34 -5.71
N LEU A 81 5.46 -4.08 -6.91
CA LEU A 81 6.77 -4.55 -7.32
C LEU A 81 7.88 -3.99 -6.40
N GLN A 82 7.83 -2.70 -6.07
CA GLN A 82 8.79 -2.06 -5.18
C GLN A 82 8.69 -2.59 -3.73
N ALA A 83 7.51 -2.98 -3.25
CA ALA A 83 7.38 -3.62 -1.95
C ALA A 83 8.07 -5.00 -1.88
N ARG A 84 8.34 -5.63 -3.03
CA ARG A 84 9.10 -6.88 -3.13
C ARG A 84 10.61 -6.67 -3.01
N ASP A 85 11.11 -5.55 -3.52
CA ASP A 85 12.49 -5.09 -3.34
C ASP A 85 12.52 -3.58 -3.04
N PRO A 86 12.26 -3.17 -1.79
CA PRO A 86 12.19 -1.75 -1.44
C PRO A 86 13.48 -0.97 -1.72
N ALA A 87 14.62 -1.65 -1.66
CA ALA A 87 15.92 -1.04 -1.93
C ALA A 87 16.25 -0.97 -3.43
N LEU A 88 15.48 -1.64 -4.29
CA LEU A 88 15.75 -1.78 -5.72
C LEU A 88 17.22 -2.15 -5.98
N LEU A 89 17.66 -3.21 -5.32
CA LEU A 89 19.05 -3.66 -5.36
C LEU A 89 19.46 -4.02 -6.79
N ASN A 90 20.63 -3.56 -7.20
CA ASN A 90 21.18 -3.89 -8.51
C ASN A 90 21.26 -5.41 -8.67
N GLY A 91 20.69 -5.91 -9.76
CA GLY A 91 20.67 -7.33 -10.07
C GLY A 91 19.51 -8.12 -9.48
N SER A 92 18.64 -7.51 -8.66
CA SER A 92 17.37 -8.14 -8.32
C SER A 92 16.48 -8.25 -9.56
N ARG A 93 15.63 -9.28 -9.57
CA ARG A 93 14.68 -9.47 -10.65
C ARG A 93 13.70 -8.31 -10.74
N GLU A 94 13.23 -7.85 -9.61
CA GLU A 94 12.33 -6.69 -9.49
C GLU A 94 12.98 -5.43 -10.07
N ALA A 95 14.25 -5.17 -9.75
CA ALA A 95 14.98 -4.02 -10.28
C ALA A 95 15.09 -4.03 -11.81
N THR A 96 15.20 -5.21 -12.43
CA THR A 96 15.29 -5.34 -13.90
C THR A 96 13.96 -5.12 -14.62
N ILE A 97 12.83 -5.28 -13.91
CA ILE A 97 11.49 -5.11 -14.46
C ILE A 97 11.04 -3.65 -14.38
N PHE A 98 11.61 -2.86 -13.47
CA PHE A 98 11.22 -1.46 -13.31
C PHE A 98 11.51 -0.62 -14.57
N ASP A 99 10.50 0.11 -15.02
CA ASP A 99 10.59 1.00 -16.18
C ASP A 99 11.48 2.22 -15.92
N ARG A 100 11.46 2.77 -14.71
CA ARG A 100 12.22 3.96 -14.29
C ARG A 100 12.66 3.86 -12.82
N PRO A 101 13.66 3.02 -12.49
CA PRO A 101 14.02 2.73 -11.10
C PRO A 101 14.34 3.99 -10.28
N ALA A 102 15.14 4.92 -10.81
CA ALA A 102 15.51 6.14 -10.12
C ALA A 102 14.31 7.06 -9.80
N TYR A 103 13.35 7.16 -10.71
CA TYR A 103 12.11 7.93 -10.49
C TYR A 103 11.21 7.25 -9.45
N ARG A 104 11.06 5.93 -9.54
CA ARG A 104 10.21 5.17 -8.62
C ARG A 104 10.81 5.13 -7.21
N ALA A 105 12.14 5.07 -7.08
CA ALA A 105 12.83 5.10 -5.80
C ALA A 105 12.57 6.37 -4.97
N GLN A 106 12.12 7.47 -5.57
CA GLN A 106 11.74 8.68 -4.84
C GLN A 106 10.49 8.49 -3.95
N ARG A 107 9.68 7.47 -4.20
CA ARG A 107 8.43 7.19 -3.48
C ARG A 107 8.52 5.92 -2.62
N MET A 108 9.69 5.69 -1.99
CA MET A 108 10.00 4.43 -1.29
C MET A 108 9.19 4.20 -0.02
N LEU A 109 8.76 5.24 0.68
CA LEU A 109 8.17 5.08 2.02
C LEU A 109 6.96 4.13 2.02
N TYR A 110 6.05 4.34 1.09
CA TYR A 110 4.81 3.56 0.99
C TYR A 110 5.07 2.06 0.75
N PRO A 111 5.80 1.65 -0.29
CA PRO A 111 6.10 0.24 -0.51
C PRO A 111 7.01 -0.36 0.57
N THR A 112 7.92 0.41 1.17
CA THR A 112 8.77 -0.07 2.27
C THR A 112 7.95 -0.41 3.51
N LEU A 113 6.93 0.39 3.84
CA LEU A 113 6.01 0.09 4.94
C LEU A 113 5.14 -1.15 4.66
N ALA A 114 4.83 -1.41 3.40
CA ALA A 114 4.07 -2.58 2.98
C ALA A 114 4.91 -3.87 2.89
N ALA A 115 6.22 -3.76 2.68
CA ALA A 115 7.12 -4.90 2.43
C ALA A 115 7.07 -5.99 3.52
N PRO A 116 7.01 -5.69 4.83
CA PRO A 116 6.94 -6.72 5.88
C PRO A 116 5.73 -7.65 5.77
N PHE A 117 4.63 -7.19 5.19
CA PHE A 117 3.42 -8.01 5.03
C PHE A 117 3.61 -9.19 4.08
N ARG A 118 4.65 -9.18 3.25
CA ARG A 118 5.03 -10.31 2.40
C ARG A 118 5.39 -11.58 3.19
N LEU A 119 5.74 -11.45 4.45
CA LEU A 119 5.96 -12.60 5.34
C LEU A 119 4.69 -13.48 5.49
N ALA A 120 3.51 -12.90 5.22
CA ALA A 120 2.24 -13.62 5.16
C ALA A 120 1.92 -14.19 3.74
N GLY A 121 2.90 -14.26 2.85
CA GLY A 121 2.77 -14.74 1.48
C GLY A 121 2.59 -13.61 0.45
N GLU A 122 2.46 -13.97 -0.82
CA GLU A 122 2.43 -12.99 -1.92
C GLU A 122 1.19 -12.10 -1.88
N GLN A 123 0.03 -12.65 -1.54
CA GLN A 123 -1.18 -11.85 -1.32
C GLN A 123 -1.06 -10.95 -0.08
N GLY A 124 -0.26 -11.35 0.93
CA GLY A 124 0.05 -10.51 2.08
C GLY A 124 0.67 -9.17 1.68
N GLY A 125 1.54 -9.16 0.67
CA GLY A 125 2.12 -7.94 0.11
C GLY A 125 1.06 -6.98 -0.45
N LEU A 126 0.03 -7.49 -1.14
CA LEU A 126 -1.09 -6.70 -1.66
C LEU A 126 -1.92 -6.09 -0.50
N TRP A 127 -2.28 -6.91 0.48
CA TRP A 127 -2.99 -6.44 1.67
C TRP A 127 -2.17 -5.45 2.50
N GLY A 128 -0.84 -5.57 2.49
CA GLY A 128 0.07 -4.61 3.11
C GLY A 128 -0.07 -3.22 2.52
N LEU A 129 -0.15 -3.10 1.20
CA LEU A 129 -0.39 -1.82 0.53
C LEU A 129 -1.75 -1.22 0.93
N VAL A 130 -2.80 -2.04 1.00
CA VAL A 130 -4.13 -1.60 1.47
C VAL A 130 -4.06 -1.12 2.92
N ALA A 131 -3.44 -1.91 3.81
CA ALA A 131 -3.32 -1.59 5.24
C ALA A 131 -2.58 -0.27 5.48
N VAL A 132 -1.48 -0.02 4.76
CA VAL A 132 -0.72 1.24 4.84
C VAL A 132 -1.59 2.42 4.41
N ASN A 133 -2.40 2.28 3.35
CA ASN A 133 -3.33 3.35 2.93
C ASN A 133 -4.39 3.64 3.98
N VAL A 134 -5.00 2.61 4.57
CA VAL A 134 -5.99 2.79 5.65
C VAL A 134 -5.36 3.49 6.87
N ALA A 135 -4.14 3.08 7.25
CA ALA A 135 -3.40 3.72 8.33
C ALA A 135 -3.06 5.19 8.02
N ALA A 136 -2.65 5.49 6.77
CA ALA A 136 -2.36 6.85 6.33
C ALA A 136 -3.61 7.75 6.36
N ILE A 137 -4.78 7.23 5.99
CA ILE A 137 -6.05 7.95 6.11
C ILE A 137 -6.35 8.27 7.58
N GLY A 138 -6.17 7.29 8.49
CA GLY A 138 -6.37 7.49 9.92
C GLY A 138 -5.45 8.55 10.50
N LEU A 139 -4.15 8.52 10.16
CA LEU A 139 -3.18 9.52 10.58
C LEU A 139 -3.50 10.90 9.96
N GLY A 140 -3.82 10.95 8.67
CA GLY A 140 -4.18 12.19 7.99
C GLY A 140 -5.40 12.86 8.61
N THR A 141 -6.44 12.10 8.92
CA THR A 141 -7.64 12.63 9.60
C THR A 141 -7.34 13.09 11.03
N PHE A 142 -6.42 12.41 11.73
CA PHE A 142 -5.98 12.84 13.06
C PHE A 142 -5.27 14.20 13.04
N PHE A 143 -4.37 14.42 12.07
CA PHE A 143 -3.63 15.69 11.97
C PHE A 143 -4.45 16.83 11.35
N ALA A 144 -5.53 16.52 10.64
CA ALA A 144 -6.42 17.52 10.04
C ALA A 144 -7.54 17.98 11.00
N ALA A 145 -7.76 17.28 12.11
CA ALA A 145 -8.83 17.56 13.07
C ALA A 145 -8.35 18.41 14.25
#